data_aa4f7c2de6d8b61622750ff3d6ed39d2
#
_entry.id   aa4f7c2de6d8b61622750ff3d6ed39d2
#
_cell.length_a   1.000
_cell.length_b   1.000
_cell.length_c   1.000
_cell.angle_alpha   90.00
_cell.angle_beta   90.00
_cell.angle_gamma   90.00
#
_symmetry.space_group_name_H-M   'P 1'
#
loop_
_entity.id
_entity.type
_entity.pdbx_description
1 polymer ?
#
loop_
_entity_poly.entity_id
_entity_poly.type
_entity_poly.pdbx_seq_one_letter_code
_entity_poly.pdbx_strand_id
1 'polypeptide(L)'
;PIRWMVALLNNEVLDIDLEGIKSSNITRGHRFLGEKEFEVNSVEEYFEKLDKNFVVLDQHKRKEMIREQAIEVAKSLGGEVELDEDLLEEITFLVEYPTAFYGEFDEEYVKLPKEVVTTPMKEHQRYFPVSKDGKLLPNFIAVRNGDSNRIDLVKAGNEKVLRARLADALFFYHED
;
A
#
# COMPACT_ATOMS: atom_id res chain seq x y z
N PRO A 1 -7.16 -11.35 13.61
CA PRO A 1 -6.77 -12.37 14.58
C PRO A 1 -5.43 -13.00 14.19
N ILE A 2 -4.60 -13.34 15.17
CA ILE A 2 -3.34 -14.06 14.98
C ILE A 2 -3.68 -15.46 14.47
N ARG A 3 -2.95 -15.95 13.47
CA ARG A 3 -3.21 -17.27 12.86
C ARG A 3 -2.06 -18.26 13.03
N TRP A 4 -0.85 -17.76 13.21
CA TRP A 4 0.34 -18.55 13.49
C TRP A 4 1.33 -17.69 14.27
N MET A 5 2.27 -18.34 14.93
CA MET A 5 3.30 -17.70 15.73
C MET A 5 4.64 -18.42 15.51
N VAL A 6 5.67 -17.65 15.21
CA VAL A 6 7.06 -18.12 15.19
C VAL A 6 7.74 -17.63 16.46
N ALA A 7 8.36 -18.53 17.19
CA ALA A 7 9.16 -18.20 18.37
C ALA A 7 10.42 -19.04 18.39
N LEU A 8 11.55 -18.39 18.14
CA LEU A 8 12.88 -19.02 18.13
C LEU A 8 13.80 -18.36 19.15
N LEU A 9 14.57 -19.16 19.85
CA LEU A 9 15.69 -18.72 20.66
C LEU A 9 16.91 -19.57 20.31
N ASN A 10 17.97 -18.96 19.80
CA ASN A 10 19.18 -19.67 19.37
C ASN A 10 18.90 -20.89 18.47
N ASN A 11 18.05 -20.76 17.49
CA ASN A 11 17.66 -21.81 16.54
C ASN A 11 16.76 -22.92 17.11
N GLU A 12 16.31 -22.81 18.35
CA GLU A 12 15.33 -23.72 18.95
C GLU A 12 13.96 -23.07 19.04
N VAL A 13 12.91 -23.85 18.76
CA VAL A 13 11.53 -23.40 18.91
C VAL A 13 11.20 -23.34 20.40
N LEU A 14 10.77 -22.16 20.86
CA LEU A 14 10.21 -22.02 22.19
C LEU A 14 8.77 -22.57 22.21
N ASP A 15 8.43 -23.35 23.23
CA ASP A 15 7.06 -23.87 23.42
C ASP A 15 6.19 -22.80 24.09
N ILE A 16 5.47 -22.06 23.27
CA ILE A 16 4.54 -21.02 23.71
C ILE A 16 3.15 -21.35 23.16
N ASP A 17 2.14 -21.27 24.01
CA ASP A 17 0.74 -21.37 23.63
C ASP A 17 0.02 -20.06 23.97
N LEU A 18 -0.55 -19.42 22.96
CA LEU A 18 -1.33 -18.21 23.11
C LEU A 18 -2.77 -18.50 22.62
N GLU A 19 -3.65 -18.75 23.57
CA GLU A 19 -5.08 -19.03 23.29
C GLU A 19 -5.28 -20.14 22.24
N GLY A 20 -4.49 -21.22 22.32
CA GLY A 20 -4.57 -22.35 21.41
C GLY A 20 -3.73 -22.22 20.14
N ILE A 21 -3.04 -21.10 19.95
CA ILE A 21 -2.06 -20.94 18.86
C ILE A 21 -0.68 -21.27 19.40
N LYS A 22 -0.18 -22.43 19.00
CA LYS A 22 1.16 -22.90 19.40
C LYS A 22 2.23 -22.28 18.51
N SER A 23 3.34 -21.90 19.15
CA SER A 23 4.52 -21.47 18.42
C SER A 23 5.14 -22.59 17.61
N SER A 24 5.75 -22.24 16.51
CA SER A 24 6.49 -23.15 15.64
C SER A 24 7.63 -22.40 14.95
N ASN A 25 8.30 -23.06 14.01
CA ASN A 25 9.25 -22.45 13.08
C ASN A 25 8.67 -22.29 11.68
N ILE A 26 7.33 -22.38 11.52
CA ILE A 26 6.67 -22.26 10.23
C ILE A 26 6.06 -20.86 10.10
N THR A 27 6.35 -20.19 8.99
CA THR A 27 5.77 -18.90 8.63
C THR A 27 5.30 -18.89 7.18
N ARG A 28 4.84 -17.75 6.69
CA ARG A 28 4.25 -17.57 5.36
C ARG A 28 4.87 -16.39 4.65
N GLY A 29 4.97 -16.50 3.34
CA GLY A 29 5.31 -15.40 2.45
C GLY A 29 4.11 -14.54 2.09
N HIS A 30 4.33 -13.60 1.17
CA HIS A 30 3.27 -12.82 0.58
C HIS A 30 2.21 -13.74 -0.05
N ARG A 31 0.94 -13.47 0.24
CA ARG A 31 -0.18 -14.35 -0.08
C ARG A 31 -0.26 -14.82 -1.54
N PHE A 32 0.15 -13.96 -2.47
CA PHE A 32 0.04 -14.24 -3.91
C PHE A 32 1.39 -14.45 -4.60
N LEU A 33 2.48 -13.93 -4.04
CA LEU A 33 3.81 -13.94 -4.65
C LEU A 33 4.77 -14.93 -4.00
N GLY A 34 4.62 -15.15 -2.68
CA GLY A 34 5.51 -15.99 -1.90
C GLY A 34 5.01 -17.42 -1.73
N GLU A 35 5.82 -18.22 -1.08
CA GLU A 35 5.44 -19.55 -0.66
C GLU A 35 4.35 -19.49 0.41
N LYS A 36 3.43 -20.45 0.34
CA LYS A 36 2.30 -20.50 1.26
C LYS A 36 2.73 -20.76 2.69
N GLU A 37 3.69 -21.63 2.88
CA GLU A 37 4.30 -21.96 4.19
C GLU A 37 5.74 -22.40 3.97
N PHE A 38 6.63 -22.00 4.87
CA PHE A 38 8.02 -22.43 4.89
C PHE A 38 8.58 -22.41 6.30
N GLU A 39 9.59 -23.25 6.52
CA GLU A 39 10.31 -23.34 7.82
C GLU A 39 11.42 -22.31 7.89
N VAL A 40 11.66 -21.82 9.11
CA VAL A 40 12.79 -20.97 9.47
C VAL A 40 13.49 -21.55 10.70
N ASN A 41 14.80 -21.70 10.63
CA ASN A 41 15.59 -22.38 11.67
C ASN A 41 16.55 -21.45 12.40
N SER A 42 16.63 -20.19 11.99
CA SER A 42 17.43 -19.14 12.63
C SER A 42 16.81 -17.77 12.40
N VAL A 43 17.27 -16.78 13.15
CA VAL A 43 16.87 -15.38 12.97
C VAL A 43 17.30 -14.88 11.59
N GLU A 44 18.50 -15.19 11.17
CA GLU A 44 19.03 -14.81 9.85
C GLU A 44 18.21 -15.43 8.72
N GLU A 45 17.90 -16.71 8.84
CA GLU A 45 17.09 -17.43 7.86
C GLU A 45 15.65 -16.86 7.78
N TYR A 46 15.08 -16.43 8.89
CA TYR A 46 13.77 -15.78 8.95
C TYR A 46 13.74 -14.51 8.09
N PHE A 47 14.69 -13.59 8.28
CA PHE A 47 14.78 -12.37 7.50
C PHE A 47 15.03 -12.65 6.03
N GLU A 48 15.95 -13.55 5.72
CA GLU A 48 16.31 -13.90 4.34
C GLU A 48 15.14 -14.55 3.59
N LYS A 49 14.43 -15.49 4.20
CA LYS A 49 13.30 -16.18 3.58
C LYS A 49 12.09 -15.27 3.42
N LEU A 50 11.82 -14.36 4.36
CA LEU A 50 10.76 -13.37 4.20
C LEU A 50 11.03 -12.44 3.02
N ASP A 51 12.25 -11.95 2.87
CA ASP A 51 12.63 -11.10 1.73
C ASP A 51 12.46 -11.84 0.40
N LYS A 52 12.92 -13.08 0.29
CA LYS A 52 12.72 -13.94 -0.87
C LYS A 52 11.25 -14.26 -1.17
N ASN A 53 10.41 -14.22 -0.16
CA ASN A 53 8.98 -14.50 -0.24
C ASN A 53 8.10 -13.23 -0.27
N PHE A 54 8.68 -12.12 -0.73
CA PHE A 54 7.98 -10.86 -0.97
C PHE A 54 7.33 -10.26 0.29
N VAL A 55 8.04 -10.27 1.39
CA VAL A 55 7.65 -9.59 2.63
C VAL A 55 8.77 -8.66 3.07
N VAL A 56 8.56 -7.36 2.92
CA VAL A 56 9.47 -6.34 3.45
C VAL A 56 9.15 -6.16 4.93
N LEU A 57 9.85 -6.86 5.79
CA LEU A 57 9.56 -6.91 7.21
C LEU A 57 9.81 -5.58 7.92
N ASP A 58 10.94 -4.93 7.61
CA ASP A 58 11.30 -3.64 8.19
C ASP A 58 10.32 -2.55 7.74
N GLN A 59 9.52 -2.05 8.68
CA GLN A 59 8.53 -1.00 8.43
C GLN A 59 9.16 0.32 7.96
N HIS A 60 10.34 0.66 8.45
CA HIS A 60 11.03 1.89 8.04
C HIS A 60 11.52 1.79 6.60
N LYS A 61 12.14 0.67 6.25
CA LYS A 61 12.53 0.37 4.87
C LYS A 61 11.29 0.39 3.95
N ARG A 62 10.20 -0.24 4.35
CA ARG A 62 8.96 -0.29 3.57
C ARG A 62 8.35 1.10 3.38
N LYS A 63 8.33 1.95 4.43
CA LYS A 63 7.86 3.34 4.37
C LYS A 63 8.68 4.16 3.36
N GLU A 64 10.00 4.05 3.41
CA GLU A 64 10.87 4.76 2.46
C GLU A 64 10.72 4.23 1.03
N MET A 65 10.55 2.94 0.83
CA MET A 65 10.24 2.39 -0.49
C MET A 65 8.96 2.99 -1.09
N ILE A 66 7.90 3.13 -0.29
CA ILE A 66 6.64 3.76 -0.73
C ILE A 66 6.87 5.21 -1.09
N ARG A 67 7.57 5.96 -0.22
CA ARG A 67 7.90 7.38 -0.42
C ARG A 67 8.66 7.60 -1.72
N GLU A 68 9.76 6.87 -1.92
CA GLU A 68 10.61 6.99 -3.10
C GLU A 68 9.85 6.65 -4.38
N GLN A 69 9.11 5.55 -4.39
CA GLN A 69 8.31 5.15 -5.53
C GLN A 69 7.21 6.16 -5.86
N ALA A 70 6.51 6.70 -4.86
CA ALA A 70 5.49 7.71 -5.07
C ALA A 70 6.05 9.00 -5.67
N ILE A 71 7.22 9.45 -5.20
CA ILE A 71 7.93 10.61 -5.75
C ILE A 71 8.34 10.35 -7.20
N GLU A 72 8.89 9.19 -7.50
CA GLU A 72 9.31 8.81 -8.85
C GLU A 72 8.12 8.76 -9.82
N VAL A 73 7.01 8.16 -9.41
CA VAL A 73 5.78 8.13 -10.20
C VAL A 73 5.25 9.54 -10.46
N ALA A 74 5.20 10.40 -9.46
CA ALA A 74 4.76 11.79 -9.63
C ALA A 74 5.64 12.57 -10.61
N LYS A 75 6.96 12.40 -10.53
CA LYS A 75 7.92 13.00 -11.47
C LYS A 75 7.67 12.53 -12.90
N SER A 76 7.33 11.27 -13.12
CA SER A 76 7.01 10.74 -14.45
C SER A 76 5.77 11.40 -15.06
N LEU A 77 4.87 11.91 -14.22
CA LEU A 77 3.67 12.69 -14.63
C LEU A 77 3.96 14.18 -14.79
N GLY A 78 5.19 14.62 -14.55
CA GLY A 78 5.58 16.02 -14.58
C GLY A 78 5.07 16.85 -13.40
N GLY A 79 4.75 16.19 -12.28
CA GLY A 79 4.23 16.81 -11.07
C GLY A 79 4.96 16.38 -9.81
N GLU A 80 4.36 16.70 -8.69
CA GLU A 80 4.82 16.36 -7.34
C GLU A 80 3.69 15.63 -6.59
N VAL A 81 4.05 14.60 -5.83
CA VAL A 81 3.09 13.90 -4.97
C VAL A 81 2.89 14.69 -3.68
N GLU A 82 1.64 14.82 -3.25
CA GLU A 82 1.30 15.37 -1.94
C GLU A 82 1.35 14.25 -0.90
N LEU A 83 2.54 14.07 -0.32
CA LEU A 83 2.76 13.06 0.72
C LEU A 83 2.20 13.55 2.05
N ASP A 84 1.09 12.97 2.44
CA ASP A 84 0.55 13.06 3.78
C ASP A 84 1.22 11.99 4.65
N GLU A 85 1.89 12.38 5.71
CA GLU A 85 2.68 11.45 6.54
C GLU A 85 1.80 10.43 7.27
N ASP A 86 0.61 10.82 7.70
CA ASP A 86 -0.33 9.91 8.38
C ASP A 86 -0.85 8.86 7.40
N LEU A 87 -1.21 9.29 6.19
CA LEU A 87 -1.62 8.39 5.11
C LEU A 87 -0.47 7.45 4.68
N LEU A 88 0.74 7.98 4.57
CA LEU A 88 1.91 7.17 4.24
C LEU A 88 2.17 6.10 5.32
N GLU A 89 2.04 6.46 6.58
CA GLU A 89 2.16 5.51 7.69
C GLU A 89 1.07 4.46 7.66
N GLU A 90 -0.20 4.85 7.46
CA GLU A 90 -1.30 3.91 7.31
C GLU A 90 -1.04 2.89 6.20
N ILE A 91 -0.66 3.35 5.01
CA ILE A 91 -0.35 2.49 3.86
C ILE A 91 0.81 1.55 4.18
N THR A 92 1.83 2.03 4.89
CA THR A 92 3.00 1.23 5.29
C THR A 92 2.59 -0.03 6.06
N PHE A 93 1.56 0.06 6.91
CA PHE A 93 1.05 -1.07 7.68
C PHE A 93 -0.02 -1.91 6.96
N LEU A 94 -0.53 -1.44 5.83
CA LEU A 94 -1.50 -2.18 5.02
C LEU A 94 -0.85 -3.10 3.97
N VAL A 95 0.43 -2.90 3.66
CA VAL A 95 1.14 -3.63 2.61
C VAL A 95 2.36 -4.36 3.15
N GLU A 96 2.69 -5.49 2.55
CA GLU A 96 3.88 -6.30 2.85
C GLU A 96 4.98 -6.08 1.80
N TYR A 97 4.59 -5.86 0.55
CA TYR A 97 5.46 -5.64 -0.61
C TYR A 97 4.88 -4.55 -1.49
N PRO A 98 5.33 -3.29 -1.31
CA PRO A 98 4.69 -2.15 -1.96
C PRO A 98 5.12 -1.98 -3.42
N THR A 99 4.16 -1.69 -4.28
CA THR A 99 4.38 -1.18 -5.63
C THR A 99 3.47 0.01 -5.87
N ALA A 100 4.06 1.20 -6.01
CA ALA A 100 3.33 2.41 -6.33
C ALA A 100 3.02 2.48 -7.83
N PHE A 101 1.84 2.98 -8.17
CA PHE A 101 1.40 3.22 -9.53
C PHE A 101 0.48 4.44 -9.57
N TYR A 102 0.29 5.01 -10.75
CA TYR A 102 -0.67 6.08 -10.93
C TYR A 102 -1.94 5.62 -11.64
N GLY A 103 -3.04 6.29 -11.35
CA GLY A 103 -4.27 6.25 -12.11
C GLY A 103 -4.70 7.63 -12.54
N GLU A 104 -5.77 7.69 -13.31
CA GLU A 104 -6.31 8.90 -13.89
C GLU A 104 -7.80 9.05 -13.53
N PHE A 105 -8.26 10.29 -13.48
CA PHE A 105 -9.68 10.63 -13.38
C PHE A 105 -10.00 11.79 -14.32
N ASP A 106 -11.28 12.08 -14.49
CA ASP A 106 -11.72 13.08 -15.46
C ASP A 106 -11.23 14.49 -15.07
N GLU A 107 -10.68 15.21 -16.04
CA GLU A 107 -10.15 16.57 -15.86
C GLU A 107 -11.19 17.58 -15.36
N GLU A 108 -12.47 17.30 -15.54
CA GLU A 108 -13.52 18.20 -15.04
C GLU A 108 -13.48 18.35 -13.51
N TYR A 109 -13.07 17.30 -12.79
CA TYR A 109 -12.98 17.33 -11.33
C TYR A 109 -11.87 18.25 -10.81
N VAL A 110 -10.80 18.51 -11.58
CA VAL A 110 -9.74 19.44 -11.12
C VAL A 110 -10.19 20.89 -11.08
N LYS A 111 -11.37 21.20 -11.64
CA LYS A 111 -12.00 22.53 -11.56
C LYS A 111 -12.74 22.77 -10.26
N LEU A 112 -13.02 21.72 -9.52
CA LEU A 112 -13.67 21.80 -8.21
C LEU A 112 -12.68 22.28 -7.14
N PRO A 113 -13.17 22.76 -5.99
CA PRO A 113 -12.29 22.98 -4.84
C PRO A 113 -11.45 21.75 -4.54
N LYS A 114 -10.18 21.95 -4.26
CA LYS A 114 -9.22 20.87 -4.09
C LYS A 114 -9.67 19.83 -3.05
N GLU A 115 -10.23 20.30 -1.96
CA GLU A 115 -10.69 19.48 -0.85
C GLU A 115 -11.81 18.52 -1.26
N VAL A 116 -12.71 18.94 -2.15
CA VAL A 116 -13.81 18.10 -2.67
C VAL A 116 -13.27 16.88 -3.41
N VAL A 117 -12.13 17.02 -4.07
CA VAL A 117 -11.49 15.95 -4.83
C VAL A 117 -10.55 15.12 -3.95
N THR A 118 -9.74 15.78 -3.12
CA THR A 118 -8.68 15.11 -2.36
C THR A 118 -9.17 14.37 -1.11
N THR A 119 -10.26 14.82 -0.49
CA THR A 119 -10.82 14.14 0.69
C THR A 119 -11.27 12.71 0.39
N PRO A 120 -12.16 12.44 -0.59
CA PRO A 120 -12.52 11.05 -0.91
C PRO A 120 -11.34 10.23 -1.42
N MET A 121 -10.38 10.85 -2.08
CA MET A 121 -9.16 10.20 -2.56
C MET A 121 -8.31 9.69 -1.40
N LYS A 122 -8.03 10.51 -0.41
CA LYS A 122 -7.17 10.20 0.74
C LYS A 122 -7.88 9.35 1.79
N GLU A 123 -9.06 9.77 2.25
CA GLU A 123 -9.75 9.15 3.38
C GLU A 123 -10.45 7.85 3.03
N HIS A 124 -11.02 7.75 1.81
CA HIS A 124 -11.77 6.57 1.42
C HIS A 124 -10.94 5.57 0.61
N GLN A 125 -10.05 6.05 -0.27
CA GLN A 125 -9.31 5.20 -1.19
C GLN A 125 -7.83 5.05 -0.82
N ARG A 126 -7.29 5.87 0.09
CA ARG A 126 -5.87 5.87 0.48
C ARG A 126 -4.95 6.11 -0.72
N TYR A 127 -5.34 7.07 -1.56
CA TYR A 127 -4.53 7.53 -2.69
C TYR A 127 -3.88 8.86 -2.39
N PHE A 128 -2.69 9.09 -2.92
CA PHE A 128 -1.99 10.37 -2.85
C PHE A 128 -2.38 11.26 -4.04
N PRO A 129 -2.76 12.53 -3.81
CA PRO A 129 -2.91 13.51 -4.87
C PRO A 129 -1.58 13.85 -5.54
N VAL A 130 -1.65 14.24 -6.80
CA VAL A 130 -0.51 14.75 -7.57
C VAL A 130 -0.82 16.18 -7.99
N SER A 131 0.13 17.08 -7.79
CA SER A 131 0.00 18.49 -8.15
C SER A 131 1.19 18.96 -9.00
N LYS A 132 0.98 20.03 -9.75
CA LYS A 132 2.02 20.74 -10.47
C LYS A 132 1.81 22.25 -10.28
N ASP A 133 2.86 22.93 -9.83
CA ASP A 133 2.80 24.39 -9.55
C ASP A 133 1.62 24.77 -8.64
N GLY A 134 1.33 23.95 -7.63
CA GLY A 134 0.22 24.13 -6.69
C GLY A 134 -1.17 23.77 -7.20
N LYS A 135 -1.30 23.32 -8.45
CA LYS A 135 -2.56 22.90 -9.05
C LYS A 135 -2.67 21.38 -9.09
N LEU A 136 -3.83 20.86 -8.74
CA LEU A 136 -4.12 19.42 -8.80
C LEU A 136 -4.05 18.92 -10.25
N LEU A 137 -3.33 17.82 -10.48
CA LEU A 137 -3.37 17.08 -11.74
C LEU A 137 -4.51 16.03 -11.69
N PRO A 138 -5.05 15.62 -12.86
CA PRO A 138 -6.10 14.60 -12.93
C PRO A 138 -5.53 13.18 -12.73
N ASN A 139 -4.62 13.04 -11.77
CA ASN A 139 -3.90 11.81 -11.47
C ASN A 139 -3.91 11.55 -9.97
N PHE A 140 -3.85 10.29 -9.61
CA PHE A 140 -3.62 9.84 -8.25
C PHE A 140 -2.52 8.78 -8.21
N ILE A 141 -1.89 8.63 -7.06
CA ILE A 141 -0.92 7.57 -6.81
C ILE A 141 -1.49 6.62 -5.76
N ALA A 142 -1.52 5.34 -6.11
CA ALA A 142 -1.93 4.27 -5.22
C ALA A 142 -0.78 3.29 -5.00
N VAL A 143 -0.84 2.54 -3.91
CA VAL A 143 0.15 1.51 -3.56
C VAL A 143 -0.52 0.16 -3.54
N ARG A 144 -0.03 -0.74 -4.39
CA ARG A 144 -0.45 -2.12 -4.41
C ARG A 144 0.37 -2.93 -3.39
N ASN A 145 -0.29 -3.83 -2.68
CA ASN A 145 0.39 -4.91 -1.98
C ASN A 145 0.67 -6.05 -2.96
N GLY A 146 1.80 -6.01 -3.62
CA GLY A 146 2.21 -6.96 -4.65
C GLY A 146 3.20 -6.34 -5.64
N ASP A 147 3.55 -7.10 -6.68
CA ASP A 147 4.45 -6.68 -7.75
C ASP A 147 3.73 -5.87 -8.84
N SER A 148 4.45 -5.52 -9.89
CA SER A 148 3.92 -4.77 -11.04
C SER A 148 3.19 -5.65 -12.08
N ASN A 149 3.11 -6.96 -11.88
CA ASN A 149 2.46 -7.85 -12.84
C ASN A 149 0.97 -7.51 -12.96
N ARG A 150 0.48 -7.32 -14.18
CA ARG A 150 -0.90 -6.93 -14.50
C ARG A 150 -1.36 -5.66 -13.75
N ILE A 151 -0.45 -4.71 -13.57
CA ILE A 151 -0.75 -3.44 -12.89
C ILE A 151 -1.83 -2.63 -13.62
N ASP A 152 -1.94 -2.80 -14.94
CA ASP A 152 -2.98 -2.22 -15.79
C ASP A 152 -4.40 -2.57 -15.32
N LEU A 153 -4.63 -3.81 -14.93
CA LEU A 153 -5.93 -4.25 -14.41
C LEU A 153 -6.22 -3.67 -13.02
N VAL A 154 -5.19 -3.60 -12.18
CA VAL A 154 -5.29 -2.98 -10.87
C VAL A 154 -5.60 -1.49 -11.02
N LYS A 155 -4.89 -0.79 -11.91
CA LYS A 155 -5.12 0.61 -12.25
C LYS A 155 -6.58 0.84 -12.68
N ALA A 156 -7.06 0.08 -13.67
CA ALA A 156 -8.43 0.22 -14.17
C ALA A 156 -9.49 0.00 -13.07
N GLY A 157 -9.26 -0.95 -12.17
CA GLY A 157 -10.12 -1.19 -11.01
C GLY A 157 -10.17 0.01 -10.06
N ASN A 158 -9.02 0.57 -9.73
CA ASN A 158 -8.90 1.73 -8.84
C ASN A 158 -9.50 3.00 -9.45
N GLU A 159 -9.28 3.25 -10.74
CA GLU A 159 -9.89 4.37 -11.47
C GLU A 159 -11.41 4.29 -11.47
N LYS A 160 -11.99 3.10 -11.66
CA LYS A 160 -13.43 2.89 -11.60
C LYS A 160 -14.03 3.22 -10.24
N VAL A 161 -13.36 2.80 -9.16
CA VAL A 161 -13.80 3.07 -7.79
C VAL A 161 -13.71 4.56 -7.47
N LEU A 162 -12.58 5.21 -7.81
CA LEU A 162 -12.43 6.65 -7.58
C LEU A 162 -13.44 7.46 -8.36
N ARG A 163 -13.74 7.10 -9.62
CA ARG A 163 -14.78 7.77 -10.43
C ARG A 163 -16.13 7.79 -9.72
N ALA A 164 -16.55 6.67 -9.13
CA ALA A 164 -17.80 6.61 -8.37
C ALA A 164 -17.78 7.54 -7.16
N ARG A 165 -16.66 7.56 -6.40
CA ARG A 165 -16.50 8.44 -5.23
C ARG A 165 -16.49 9.93 -5.59
N LEU A 166 -15.83 10.29 -6.70
CA LEU A 166 -15.82 11.68 -7.16
C LEU A 166 -17.19 12.13 -7.68
N ALA A 167 -17.94 11.25 -8.33
CA ALA A 167 -19.32 11.55 -8.74
C ALA A 167 -20.23 11.80 -7.53
N ASP A 168 -20.11 11.00 -6.47
CA ASP A 168 -20.83 11.22 -5.21
C ASP A 168 -20.43 12.56 -4.57
N ALA A 169 -19.15 12.86 -4.50
CA ALA A 169 -18.65 14.13 -3.93
C ALA A 169 -19.14 15.35 -4.71
N LEU A 170 -19.15 15.25 -6.06
CA LEU A 170 -19.68 16.32 -6.92
C LEU A 170 -21.17 16.53 -6.69
N PHE A 171 -21.94 15.46 -6.57
CA PHE A 171 -23.37 15.54 -6.30
C PHE A 171 -23.65 16.29 -4.99
N PHE A 172 -23.00 15.91 -3.90
CA PHE A 172 -23.16 16.59 -2.60
C PHE A 172 -22.66 18.03 -2.62
N TYR A 173 -21.59 18.32 -3.34
CA TYR A 173 -21.09 19.70 -3.46
C TYR A 173 -22.07 20.64 -4.19
N HIS A 174 -22.91 20.13 -5.06
CA HIS A 174 -23.92 20.94 -5.76
C HIS A 174 -25.24 21.07 -5.01
N GLU A 175 -25.51 20.18 -4.04
CA GLU A 175 -26.73 20.22 -3.22
C GLU A 175 -26.61 21.17 -2.01
N ASP A 176 -25.37 21.47 -1.56
CA ASP A 176 -25.05 22.39 -0.48
C ASP A 176 -24.93 23.86 -1.01
#